data_a3b2a759a95d1c11dd5532247307efa3
#
_entry.id   a3b2a759a95d1c11dd5532247307efa3
#
_cell.length_a   1.000
_cell.length_b   1.000
_cell.length_c   1.000
_cell.angle_alpha   90.00
_cell.angle_beta   90.00
_cell.angle_gamma   90.00
#
_symmetry.space_group_name_H-M   'P 1'
#
loop_
_entity.id
_entity.type
_entity.pdbx_description
1 polymer ?
#
loop_
_entity_poly.entity_id
_entity_poly.type
_entity_poly.pdbx_seq_one_letter_code
_entity_poly.pdbx_strand_id
1 'polypeptide(L)'
;MTLVHDGPDFCYHVGARTAIGIRKCDPEFQEEQFQQYRVGLHHLCFRARSREDVDTAEKLVISLGAKIVRGPEVREWAPGYYYVLFEDPDGIRLEVNFVPGTGLLKNNANFGFGEKFIRVDGEDLTN
;
A
#
# COMPACT_ATOMS: atom_id res chain seq x y z
N MET A 1 8.26 -7.98 7.01
CA MET A 1 8.63 -7.14 8.17
C MET A 1 8.71 -8.04 9.40
N THR A 2 9.53 -7.69 10.37
CA THR A 2 9.69 -8.45 11.61
C THR A 2 8.96 -7.74 12.74
N LEU A 3 8.13 -8.46 13.48
CA LEU A 3 7.50 -7.94 14.70
C LEU A 3 8.60 -7.77 15.75
N VAL A 4 8.78 -6.55 16.24
CA VAL A 4 9.81 -6.21 17.26
C VAL A 4 9.21 -5.79 18.59
N HIS A 5 7.93 -5.44 18.61
CA HIS A 5 7.16 -5.19 19.83
C HIS A 5 5.72 -5.65 19.64
N ASP A 6 5.19 -6.36 20.63
CA ASP A 6 3.82 -6.84 20.68
C ASP A 6 3.27 -6.61 22.09
N GLY A 7 2.57 -5.51 22.25
CA GLY A 7 1.93 -5.12 23.50
C GLY A 7 0.41 -5.09 23.41
N PRO A 8 -0.30 -4.92 24.52
CA PRO A 8 -1.76 -4.95 24.54
C PRO A 8 -2.43 -3.83 23.75
N ASP A 9 -1.77 -2.69 23.58
CA ASP A 9 -2.33 -1.51 22.93
C ASP A 9 -1.51 -1.03 21.73
N PHE A 10 -0.34 -1.63 21.47
CA PHE A 10 0.56 -1.22 20.41
C PHE A 10 1.42 -2.38 19.92
N CYS A 11 1.53 -2.53 18.60
CA CYS A 11 2.53 -3.40 18.00
C CYS A 11 3.41 -2.64 17.00
N TYR A 12 4.64 -3.12 16.81
CA TYR A 12 5.63 -2.46 15.97
C TYR A 12 6.39 -3.46 15.09
N HIS A 13 6.35 -3.22 13.81
CA HIS A 13 7.03 -4.04 12.80
C HIS A 13 8.11 -3.23 12.11
N VAL A 14 9.28 -3.84 11.90
CA VAL A 14 10.43 -3.22 11.23
C VAL A 14 10.86 -4.07 10.04
N GLY A 15 11.22 -3.43 8.95
CA GLY A 15 11.78 -4.11 7.78
C GLY A 15 11.88 -3.18 6.57
N ALA A 16 12.71 -3.60 5.60
CA ALA A 16 12.87 -2.89 4.32
C ALA A 16 13.14 -1.36 4.46
N ARG A 17 13.90 -0.96 5.46
CA ARG A 17 14.24 0.45 5.82
C ARG A 17 13.04 1.30 6.25
N THR A 18 11.96 0.66 6.68
CA THR A 18 10.78 1.33 7.22
C THR A 18 10.26 0.59 8.46
N ALA A 19 9.36 1.23 9.16
CA ALA A 19 8.68 0.63 10.29
C ALA A 19 7.20 1.03 10.27
N ILE A 20 6.35 0.16 10.84
CA ILE A 20 4.93 0.40 10.98
C ILE A 20 4.56 0.13 12.43
N GLY A 21 3.97 1.14 13.06
CA GLY A 21 3.33 1.02 14.35
C GLY A 21 1.81 0.99 14.18
N ILE A 22 1.15 0.06 14.85
CA ILE A 22 -0.31 -0.03 14.91
C ILE A 22 -0.70 0.11 16.37
N ARG A 23 -1.51 1.11 16.66
CA ARG A 23 -2.02 1.37 18.01
C ARG A 23 -3.52 1.14 18.05
N LYS A 24 -4.00 0.51 19.11
CA LYS A 24 -5.42 0.43 19.43
C LYS A 24 -5.97 1.86 19.61
N CYS A 25 -7.14 2.14 19.06
CA CYS A 25 -7.82 3.41 19.28
C CYS A 25 -8.27 3.56 20.74
N ASP A 26 -8.43 4.79 21.18
CA ASP A 26 -8.97 5.06 22.49
C ASP A 26 -10.46 4.67 22.56
N PRO A 27 -10.99 4.28 23.73
CA PRO A 27 -12.35 3.75 23.85
C PRO A 27 -13.46 4.66 23.29
N GLU A 28 -13.27 5.96 23.33
CA GLU A 28 -14.23 6.94 22.81
C GLU A 28 -14.35 6.94 21.29
N PHE A 29 -13.36 6.36 20.55
CA PHE A 29 -13.32 6.31 19.08
C PHE A 29 -13.60 4.91 18.51
N GLN A 30 -13.93 3.91 19.34
CA GLN A 30 -14.06 2.52 18.89
C GLN A 30 -15.20 2.29 17.89
N GLU A 31 -16.20 3.14 17.88
CA GLU A 31 -17.33 3.09 16.94
C GLU A 31 -17.08 3.90 15.66
N GLU A 32 -15.96 4.63 15.58
CA GLU A 32 -15.61 5.37 14.39
C GLU A 32 -14.99 4.45 13.34
N GLN A 33 -15.29 4.77 12.08
CA GLN A 33 -14.70 4.07 10.93
C GLN A 33 -13.90 5.04 10.09
N PHE A 34 -12.81 4.54 9.51
CA PHE A 34 -12.00 5.30 8.58
C PHE A 34 -12.81 5.76 7.36
N GLN A 35 -12.64 7.01 6.98
CA GLN A 35 -13.32 7.62 5.84
C GLN A 35 -12.31 7.91 4.73
N GLN A 36 -12.31 7.11 3.67
CA GLN A 36 -11.32 7.12 2.59
C GLN A 36 -11.10 8.51 1.94
N TYR A 37 -12.12 9.34 1.86
CA TYR A 37 -12.05 10.63 1.15
C TYR A 37 -11.99 11.84 2.09
N ARG A 38 -11.74 11.63 3.36
CA ARG A 38 -11.44 12.70 4.32
C ARG A 38 -9.96 13.04 4.33
N VAL A 39 -9.61 14.14 4.98
CA VAL A 39 -8.20 14.49 5.25
C VAL A 39 -7.55 13.35 6.02
N GLY A 40 -6.43 12.85 5.52
CA GLY A 40 -5.69 11.73 6.11
C GLY A 40 -5.04 10.84 5.06
N LEU A 41 -4.86 9.58 5.43
CA LEU A 41 -4.21 8.58 4.60
C LEU A 41 -5.11 8.14 3.43
N HIS A 42 -4.58 8.13 2.20
CA HIS A 42 -5.27 7.50 1.08
C HIS A 42 -5.10 5.98 1.09
N HIS A 43 -3.88 5.49 1.15
CA HIS A 43 -3.52 4.08 1.33
C HIS A 43 -2.04 3.93 1.72
N LEU A 44 -1.67 2.78 2.23
CA LEU A 44 -0.28 2.33 2.40
C LEU A 44 0.04 1.29 1.34
N CYS A 45 1.20 1.43 0.69
CA CYS A 45 1.66 0.50 -0.32
C CYS A 45 2.90 -0.26 0.15
N PHE A 46 2.84 -1.59 0.08
CA PHE A 46 3.93 -2.51 0.35
C PHE A 46 4.47 -3.10 -0.94
N ARG A 47 5.79 -3.03 -1.13
CA ARG A 47 6.44 -3.63 -2.29
C ARG A 47 6.64 -5.13 -2.11
N ALA A 48 6.12 -5.90 -3.05
CA ALA A 48 6.40 -7.32 -3.21
C ALA A 48 7.65 -7.54 -4.07
N ARG A 49 8.23 -8.73 -4.00
CA ARG A 49 9.42 -9.13 -4.79
C ARG A 49 9.04 -9.70 -6.15
N SER A 50 7.83 -10.24 -6.26
CA SER A 50 7.31 -10.88 -7.47
C SER A 50 5.79 -10.73 -7.58
N ARG A 51 5.22 -11.11 -8.73
CA ARG A 51 3.76 -11.21 -8.89
C ARG A 51 3.16 -12.30 -8.01
N GLU A 52 3.87 -13.41 -7.86
CA GLU A 52 3.47 -14.54 -7.02
C GLU A 52 3.34 -14.14 -5.55
N ASP A 53 4.17 -13.19 -5.08
CA ASP A 53 4.03 -12.62 -3.74
C ASP A 53 2.75 -11.80 -3.61
N VAL A 54 2.33 -11.07 -4.66
CA VAL A 54 1.07 -10.32 -4.69
C VAL A 54 -0.12 -11.29 -4.65
N ASP A 55 -0.09 -12.36 -5.45
CA ASP A 55 -1.14 -13.39 -5.45
C ASP A 55 -1.22 -14.13 -4.10
N THR A 56 -0.07 -14.34 -3.47
CA THR A 56 0.01 -14.94 -2.13
C THR A 56 -0.59 -14.00 -1.08
N ALA A 57 -0.28 -12.72 -1.18
CA ALA A 57 -0.86 -11.71 -0.29
C ALA A 57 -2.39 -11.63 -0.43
N GLU A 58 -2.92 -11.64 -1.66
CA GLU A 58 -4.35 -11.69 -1.91
C GLU A 58 -5.01 -12.86 -1.20
N LYS A 59 -4.51 -14.08 -1.43
CA LYS A 59 -5.06 -15.30 -0.81
C LYS A 59 -5.05 -15.21 0.71
N LEU A 60 -3.96 -14.67 1.27
CA LEU A 60 -3.84 -14.49 2.72
C LEU A 60 -4.89 -13.52 3.24
N VAL A 61 -5.00 -12.31 2.65
CA VAL A 61 -5.92 -11.30 3.17
C VAL A 61 -7.39 -11.73 3.00
N ILE A 62 -7.73 -12.45 1.93
CA ILE A 62 -9.05 -13.08 1.76
C ILE A 62 -9.31 -14.10 2.89
N SER A 63 -8.34 -14.93 3.23
CA SER A 63 -8.48 -15.91 4.32
C SER A 63 -8.67 -15.27 5.70
N LEU A 64 -8.21 -14.02 5.86
CA LEU A 64 -8.41 -13.20 7.04
C LEU A 64 -9.72 -12.38 7.02
N GLY A 65 -10.51 -12.50 5.96
CA GLY A 65 -11.78 -11.80 5.82
C GLY A 65 -11.66 -10.35 5.33
N ALA A 66 -10.51 -9.94 4.79
CA ALA A 66 -10.34 -8.60 4.25
C ALA A 66 -11.19 -8.39 2.99
N LYS A 67 -11.68 -7.17 2.81
CA LYS A 67 -12.42 -6.78 1.63
C LYS A 67 -11.46 -6.38 0.51
N ILE A 68 -11.47 -7.11 -0.60
CA ILE A 68 -10.75 -6.72 -1.81
C ILE A 68 -11.45 -5.52 -2.46
N VAL A 69 -10.71 -4.44 -2.64
CA VAL A 69 -11.17 -3.24 -3.36
C VAL A 69 -10.89 -3.38 -4.85
N ARG A 70 -9.70 -3.91 -5.22
CA ARG A 70 -9.29 -4.09 -6.60
C ARG A 70 -8.10 -5.05 -6.75
N GLY A 71 -8.00 -5.72 -7.91
CA GLY A 71 -6.93 -6.64 -8.25
C GLY A 71 -7.13 -8.06 -7.70
N PRO A 72 -6.14 -8.94 -7.86
CA PRO A 72 -4.85 -8.71 -8.51
C PRO A 72 -4.98 -8.39 -10.00
N GLU A 73 -4.36 -7.32 -10.45
CA GLU A 73 -4.42 -6.89 -11.83
C GLU A 73 -3.19 -6.07 -12.26
N VAL A 74 -2.98 -5.98 -13.57
CA VAL A 74 -1.98 -5.08 -14.16
C VAL A 74 -2.57 -3.70 -14.37
N ARG A 75 -1.75 -2.66 -14.13
CA ARG A 75 -2.09 -1.27 -14.47
C ARG A 75 -0.96 -0.62 -15.26
N GLU A 76 -1.34 0.39 -16.04
CA GLU A 76 -0.42 1.12 -16.92
C GLU A 76 0.34 2.25 -16.20
N TRP A 77 0.26 2.35 -14.88
CA TRP A 77 0.98 3.35 -14.08
C TRP A 77 2.51 3.21 -14.19
N ALA A 78 2.98 1.98 -14.34
CA ALA A 78 4.34 1.66 -14.74
C ALA A 78 4.36 0.32 -15.50
N PRO A 79 5.35 0.08 -16.37
CA PRO A 79 5.48 -1.20 -17.05
C PRO A 79 5.55 -2.37 -16.08
N GLY A 80 4.59 -3.28 -16.19
CA GLY A 80 4.52 -4.48 -15.34
C GLY A 80 3.99 -4.22 -13.92
N TYR A 81 3.39 -3.06 -13.66
CA TYR A 81 2.74 -2.77 -12.37
C TYR A 81 1.62 -3.78 -12.11
N TYR A 82 1.78 -4.61 -11.09
CA TYR A 82 0.83 -5.64 -10.69
C TYR A 82 0.52 -5.51 -9.21
N TYR A 83 -0.76 -5.46 -8.82
CA TYR A 83 -1.13 -5.11 -7.47
C TYR A 83 -2.46 -5.69 -7.03
N VAL A 84 -2.64 -5.78 -5.72
CA VAL A 84 -3.91 -5.96 -5.03
C VAL A 84 -4.12 -4.83 -4.03
N LEU A 85 -5.33 -4.28 -4.00
CA LEU A 85 -5.78 -3.25 -3.06
C LEU A 85 -6.92 -3.82 -2.21
N PHE A 86 -6.79 -3.73 -0.91
CA PHE A 86 -7.77 -4.26 0.05
C PHE A 86 -7.94 -3.31 1.24
N GLU A 87 -8.97 -3.54 2.02
CA GLU A 87 -9.25 -2.79 3.25
C GLU A 87 -8.89 -3.63 4.47
N ASP A 88 -8.28 -2.99 5.47
CA ASP A 88 -8.10 -3.56 6.80
C ASP A 88 -9.45 -3.55 7.58
N PRO A 89 -9.52 -4.09 8.82
CA PRO A 89 -10.76 -4.11 9.59
C PRO A 89 -11.38 -2.74 9.86
N ASP A 90 -10.57 -1.67 9.86
CA ASP A 90 -11.04 -0.31 10.09
C ASP A 90 -11.41 0.43 8.79
N GLY A 91 -11.21 -0.20 7.62
CA GLY A 91 -11.48 0.36 6.30
C GLY A 91 -10.32 1.14 5.71
N ILE A 92 -9.13 1.10 6.32
CA ILE A 92 -7.93 1.72 5.77
C ILE A 92 -7.45 0.87 4.59
N ARG A 93 -7.20 1.50 3.46
CA ARG A 93 -6.72 0.82 2.26
C ARG A 93 -5.24 0.48 2.34
N LEU A 94 -4.94 -0.76 2.04
CA LEU A 94 -3.61 -1.33 1.93
C LEU A 94 -3.40 -1.88 0.53
N GLU A 95 -2.22 -1.63 -0.03
CA GLU A 95 -1.83 -2.14 -1.33
C GLU A 95 -0.59 -3.02 -1.20
N VAL A 96 -0.60 -4.14 -1.90
CA VAL A 96 0.61 -4.93 -2.15
C VAL A 96 0.86 -4.92 -3.63
N ASN A 97 2.04 -4.44 -4.06
CA ASN A 97 2.37 -4.36 -5.48
C ASN A 97 3.76 -4.89 -5.83
N PHE A 98 3.88 -5.35 -7.06
CA PHE A 98 5.13 -5.67 -7.72
C PHE A 98 5.30 -4.77 -8.94
N VAL A 99 6.48 -4.18 -9.07
CA VAL A 99 6.87 -3.40 -10.26
C VAL A 99 8.32 -3.74 -10.60
N PRO A 100 8.59 -4.26 -11.83
CA PRO A 100 9.93 -4.64 -12.23
C PRO A 100 10.89 -3.45 -12.29
N GLY A 101 12.17 -3.71 -12.01
CA GLY A 101 13.25 -2.72 -12.13
C GLY A 101 13.11 -1.54 -11.18
N THR A 102 13.29 -0.33 -11.67
CA THR A 102 13.15 0.91 -10.90
C THR A 102 11.69 1.37 -10.75
N GLY A 103 10.76 0.67 -11.43
CA GLY A 103 9.33 0.92 -11.32
C GLY A 103 8.95 2.34 -11.73
N LEU A 104 8.19 3.00 -10.85
CA LEU A 104 7.73 4.38 -11.03
C LEU A 104 8.86 5.43 -11.01
N LEU A 105 10.07 5.04 -10.62
CA LEU A 105 11.24 5.91 -10.66
C LEU A 105 11.95 5.92 -12.04
N LYS A 106 11.44 5.14 -13.02
CA LYS A 106 11.92 5.24 -14.39
C LYS A 106 11.46 6.55 -15.01
N ASN A 107 12.34 7.13 -15.83
CA ASN A 107 11.92 8.14 -16.79
C ASN A 107 10.80 7.55 -17.66
N ASN A 108 9.77 8.29 -17.94
CA ASN A 108 8.55 7.88 -18.65
C ASN A 108 7.54 7.01 -17.83
N ALA A 109 7.66 6.93 -16.52
CA ALA A 109 6.56 6.40 -15.72
C ALA A 109 5.35 7.34 -15.81
N ASN A 110 4.16 6.77 -16.08
CA ASN A 110 2.93 7.53 -16.25
C ASN A 110 1.86 7.03 -15.28
N PHE A 111 1.37 7.89 -14.41
CA PHE A 111 0.29 7.54 -13.49
C PHE A 111 -1.11 7.52 -14.12
N GLY A 112 -1.22 7.69 -15.43
CA GLY A 112 -2.46 7.48 -16.16
C GLY A 112 -3.46 8.65 -16.16
N PHE A 113 -3.15 9.76 -15.49
CA PHE A 113 -4.03 10.93 -15.43
C PHE A 113 -3.58 12.10 -16.31
N GLY A 114 -2.57 11.89 -17.17
CA GLY A 114 -2.01 12.95 -18.03
C GLY A 114 -1.24 14.03 -17.27
N GLU A 115 -1.04 13.87 -15.99
CA GLU A 115 -0.28 14.80 -15.16
C GLU A 115 1.21 14.48 -15.21
N LYS A 116 2.03 15.52 -15.30
CA LYS A 116 3.47 15.39 -15.21
C LYS A 116 3.90 15.19 -13.76
N PHE A 117 4.74 14.18 -13.53
CA PHE A 117 5.37 13.99 -12.23
C PHE A 117 6.67 14.78 -12.19
N ILE A 118 6.79 15.64 -11.20
CA ILE A 118 8.01 16.37 -10.89
C ILE A 118 8.61 15.73 -9.63
N ARG A 119 9.88 15.33 -9.72
CA ARG A 119 10.63 14.89 -8.54
C ARG A 119 10.80 16.03 -7.55
N VAL A 120 11.07 15.68 -6.30
CA VAL A 120 11.36 16.66 -5.23
C VAL A 120 12.59 17.52 -5.55
N ASP A 121 13.52 16.99 -6.36
CA ASP A 121 14.69 17.69 -6.88
C ASP A 121 14.41 18.58 -8.11
N GLY A 122 13.17 18.62 -8.59
CA GLY A 122 12.72 19.42 -9.72
C GLY A 122 12.95 18.80 -11.09
N GLU A 123 13.43 17.56 -11.17
CA GLU A 123 13.54 16.86 -12.45
C GLU A 123 12.16 16.40 -12.96
N ASP A 124 11.87 16.71 -14.22
CA ASP A 124 10.66 16.22 -14.90
C ASP A 124 10.82 14.74 -15.25
N LEU A 125 10.00 13.89 -14.68
CA LEU A 125 10.02 12.44 -14.93
C LEU A 125 9.32 12.01 -16.22
N THR A 126 8.78 12.95 -16.99
CA THR A 126 8.03 12.67 -18.23
C THR A 126 8.88 12.76 -19.50
N ASN A 127 10.19 12.97 -19.38
CA ASN A 127 11.12 12.96 -20.51
C ASN A 127 11.73 11.59 -20.77
#